data_7e36448de1a07abbbd3ffb747801d1f1
#
_entry.id   7e36448de1a07abbbd3ffb747801d1f1
#
_cell.length_a   1.000
_cell.length_b   1.000
_cell.length_c   1.000
_cell.angle_alpha   90.00
_cell.angle_beta   90.00
_cell.angle_gamma   90.00
#
_symmetry.space_group_name_H-M   'P 1'
#
loop_
_entity.id
_entity.type
_entity.pdbx_description
1 polymer ?
#
loop_
_entity_poly.entity_id
_entity_poly.type
_entity_poly.pdbx_seq_one_letter_code
_entity_poly.pdbx_strand_id
1 'polypeptide(L)'
;MKPEKTRLAIFDTFKTKRQQITGEASRQRAIIHHLSNSTNSASKTRTAISQSIGEDNKILWKNIYSGIFRDLDEILIPLGIVEEEGRLPLKRGPKALQQNGMPFYHLTKKGMIVALAIDSISERKKILKGIVNHANDDEKQAFEIMEKLVKIAPHFGFSVFERYVKAYCENKLDDIVPFTVENVSKSADNSAQLQMELLEGFSKLSKSDRDQTIDFLKKID
;
A
#
# COMPACT_ATOMS: atom_id res chain seq x y z
N MET A 1 -15.83 -25.57 11.09
CA MET A 1 -15.15 -24.66 10.15
C MET A 1 -14.22 -23.78 10.94
N LYS A 2 -12.92 -23.77 10.66
CA LYS A 2 -12.03 -22.73 11.21
C LYS A 2 -12.48 -21.38 10.61
N PRO A 3 -12.62 -20.29 11.40
CA PRO A 3 -12.93 -19.00 10.83
C PRO A 3 -11.86 -18.69 9.77
N GLU A 4 -12.30 -18.31 8.59
CA GLU A 4 -11.41 -17.88 7.51
C GLU A 4 -10.61 -16.68 8.05
N LYS A 5 -9.29 -16.80 8.12
CA LYS A 5 -8.43 -15.78 8.70
C LYS A 5 -8.57 -14.52 7.83
N THR A 6 -9.00 -13.41 8.40
CA THR A 6 -9.06 -12.12 7.70
C THR A 6 -7.73 -11.86 6.99
N ARG A 7 -7.77 -11.65 5.68
CA ARG A 7 -6.57 -11.55 4.84
C ARG A 7 -6.66 -10.35 3.89
N LEU A 8 -5.56 -9.65 3.73
CA LEU A 8 -5.43 -8.59 2.74
C LEU A 8 -5.32 -9.21 1.33
N ALA A 9 -6.20 -8.80 0.42
CA ALA A 9 -6.36 -9.40 -0.91
C ALA A 9 -5.80 -8.54 -2.07
N ILE A 10 -5.08 -7.45 -1.80
CA ILE A 10 -4.68 -6.44 -2.82
C ILE A 10 -3.87 -6.99 -4.01
N PHE A 11 -3.29 -8.18 -3.90
CA PHE A 11 -2.56 -8.85 -4.98
C PHE A 11 -3.30 -10.04 -5.56
N ASP A 12 -4.54 -10.31 -5.11
CA ASP A 12 -5.29 -11.47 -5.58
C ASP A 12 -5.72 -11.30 -7.03
N THR A 13 -5.43 -12.32 -7.83
CA THR A 13 -5.79 -12.39 -9.24
C THR A 13 -6.77 -13.53 -9.51
N PHE A 14 -7.52 -13.44 -10.60
CA PHE A 14 -8.37 -14.56 -11.04
C PHE A 14 -7.51 -15.76 -11.44
N LYS A 15 -7.92 -16.98 -11.04
CA LYS A 15 -7.24 -18.22 -11.40
C LYS A 15 -7.14 -18.42 -12.92
N THR A 16 -8.19 -18.04 -13.66
CA THR A 16 -8.29 -18.18 -15.11
C THR A 16 -7.74 -16.98 -15.89
N LYS A 17 -7.61 -15.82 -15.23
CA LYS A 17 -7.13 -14.57 -15.82
C LYS A 17 -6.04 -13.98 -14.93
N ARG A 18 -4.86 -14.61 -14.94
CA ARG A 18 -3.75 -14.32 -14.03
C ARG A 18 -3.26 -12.85 -14.02
N GLN A 19 -3.54 -12.10 -15.08
CA GLN A 19 -3.16 -10.68 -15.16
C GLN A 19 -4.25 -9.73 -14.63
N GLN A 20 -5.44 -10.25 -14.28
CA GLN A 20 -6.53 -9.43 -13.75
C GLN A 20 -6.70 -9.65 -12.27
N ILE A 21 -6.64 -8.56 -11.51
CA ILE A 21 -6.92 -8.58 -10.07
C ILE A 21 -8.41 -8.86 -9.82
N THR A 22 -8.72 -9.51 -8.70
CA THR A 22 -10.10 -9.79 -8.29
C THR A 22 -10.85 -8.49 -7.98
N GLY A 23 -12.19 -8.55 -7.99
CA GLY A 23 -13.01 -7.39 -7.61
C GLY A 23 -12.77 -6.94 -6.16
N GLU A 24 -12.43 -7.86 -5.25
CA GLU A 24 -12.05 -7.56 -3.88
C GLU A 24 -10.71 -6.82 -3.83
N ALA A 25 -9.68 -7.35 -4.51
CA ALA A 25 -8.38 -6.69 -4.62
C ALA A 25 -8.52 -5.27 -5.20
N SER A 26 -9.33 -5.11 -6.24
CA SER A 26 -9.59 -3.81 -6.86
C SER A 26 -10.23 -2.82 -5.89
N ARG A 27 -11.24 -3.25 -5.12
CA ARG A 27 -11.90 -2.37 -4.13
C ARG A 27 -10.96 -1.99 -2.99
N GLN A 28 -10.20 -2.96 -2.41
CA GLN A 28 -9.25 -2.69 -1.34
C GLN A 28 -8.16 -1.70 -1.80
N ARG A 29 -7.60 -1.89 -3.00
CA ARG A 29 -6.66 -0.94 -3.61
C ARG A 29 -7.29 0.45 -3.78
N ALA A 30 -8.53 0.53 -4.26
CA ALA A 30 -9.23 1.79 -4.47
C ALA A 30 -9.50 2.54 -3.14
N ILE A 31 -9.87 1.83 -2.07
CA ILE A 31 -10.04 2.42 -0.73
C ILE A 31 -8.72 3.00 -0.23
N ILE A 32 -7.63 2.23 -0.30
CA ILE A 32 -6.30 2.65 0.14
C ILE A 32 -5.81 3.85 -0.68
N HIS A 33 -5.98 3.80 -2.01
CA HIS A 33 -5.65 4.91 -2.91
C HIS A 33 -6.42 6.18 -2.56
N HIS A 34 -7.75 6.07 -2.36
CA HIS A 34 -8.58 7.21 -1.99
C HIS A 34 -8.14 7.83 -0.66
N LEU A 35 -7.92 7.01 0.37
CA LEU A 35 -7.49 7.49 1.69
C LEU A 35 -6.07 8.09 1.67
N SER A 36 -5.17 7.59 0.81
CA SER A 36 -3.81 8.12 0.69
C SER A 36 -3.76 9.52 0.06
N ASN A 37 -4.75 9.87 -0.77
CA ASN A 37 -4.82 11.15 -1.49
C ASN A 37 -5.76 12.16 -0.82
N SER A 38 -6.65 11.70 0.07
CA SER A 38 -7.67 12.56 0.68
C SER A 38 -7.10 13.35 1.86
N THR A 39 -7.25 14.67 1.82
CA THR A 39 -6.82 15.58 2.90
C THR A 39 -7.97 16.07 3.78
N ASN A 40 -9.21 16.04 3.25
CA ASN A 40 -10.39 16.55 3.94
C ASN A 40 -11.15 15.40 4.65
N SER A 41 -11.48 15.57 5.94
CA SER A 41 -12.23 14.59 6.72
C SER A 41 -13.58 14.21 6.10
N ALA A 42 -14.26 15.15 5.43
CA ALA A 42 -15.53 14.87 4.77
C ALA A 42 -15.40 13.88 3.60
N SER A 43 -14.28 13.90 2.88
CA SER A 43 -13.99 12.95 1.79
C SER A 43 -13.60 11.56 2.28
N LYS A 44 -13.24 11.42 3.55
CA LYS A 44 -12.78 10.17 4.16
C LYS A 44 -13.90 9.34 4.82
N THR A 45 -15.16 9.73 4.64
CA THR A 45 -16.32 8.96 5.14
C THR A 45 -16.64 7.79 4.21
N ARG A 46 -17.29 6.73 4.72
CA ARG A 46 -17.67 5.55 3.90
C ARG A 46 -18.46 5.93 2.65
N THR A 47 -19.38 6.86 2.78
CA THR A 47 -20.20 7.32 1.65
C THR A 47 -19.33 8.06 0.62
N ALA A 48 -18.47 8.96 1.06
CA ALA A 48 -17.61 9.71 0.16
C ALA A 48 -16.59 8.79 -0.57
N ILE A 49 -16.01 7.83 0.15
CA ILE A 49 -15.15 6.78 -0.43
C ILE A 49 -15.91 6.02 -1.52
N SER A 50 -17.15 5.58 -1.23
CA SER A 50 -17.95 4.82 -2.18
C SER A 50 -18.35 5.65 -3.41
N GLN A 51 -18.65 6.92 -3.22
CA GLN A 51 -18.98 7.85 -4.32
C GLN A 51 -17.76 8.05 -5.23
N SER A 52 -16.61 8.38 -4.68
CA SER A 52 -15.38 8.58 -5.45
C SER A 52 -14.99 7.32 -6.25
N ILE A 53 -15.00 6.14 -5.61
CA ILE A 53 -14.68 4.88 -6.29
C ILE A 53 -15.72 4.55 -7.37
N GLY A 54 -17.00 4.89 -7.14
CA GLY A 54 -18.07 4.71 -8.12
C GLY A 54 -17.86 5.59 -9.35
N GLU A 55 -17.52 6.86 -9.16
CA GLU A 55 -17.24 7.82 -10.23
C GLU A 55 -16.05 7.38 -11.07
N ASP A 56 -14.93 7.02 -10.44
CA ASP A 56 -13.72 6.57 -11.11
C ASP A 56 -13.96 5.34 -12.00
N ASN A 57 -14.81 4.41 -11.55
CA ASN A 57 -15.13 3.18 -12.27
C ASN A 57 -16.39 3.28 -13.16
N LYS A 58 -17.05 4.44 -13.22
CA LYS A 58 -18.33 4.64 -13.93
C LYS A 58 -19.44 3.68 -13.48
N ILE A 59 -19.42 3.30 -12.20
CA ILE A 59 -20.38 2.40 -11.57
C ILE A 59 -21.24 3.20 -10.58
N LEU A 60 -22.54 2.93 -10.55
CA LEU A 60 -23.40 3.57 -9.55
C LEU A 60 -22.90 3.20 -8.15
N TRP A 61 -22.49 4.19 -7.36
CA TRP A 61 -21.85 3.99 -6.05
C TRP A 61 -22.64 3.08 -5.09
N LYS A 62 -23.98 3.08 -5.20
CA LYS A 62 -24.85 2.18 -4.42
C LYS A 62 -24.58 0.70 -4.68
N ASN A 63 -24.13 0.34 -5.88
CA ASN A 63 -23.88 -1.04 -6.25
C ASN A 63 -22.57 -1.58 -5.66
N ILE A 64 -21.64 -0.70 -5.30
CA ILE A 64 -20.36 -1.09 -4.70
C ILE A 64 -20.31 -0.79 -3.19
N TYR A 65 -21.28 -0.05 -2.66
CA TYR A 65 -21.30 0.43 -1.28
C TYR A 65 -21.18 -0.70 -0.24
N SER A 66 -21.97 -1.77 -0.41
CA SER A 66 -21.91 -2.93 0.50
C SER A 66 -20.56 -3.63 0.48
N GLY A 67 -19.94 -3.74 -0.69
CA GLY A 67 -18.60 -4.31 -0.83
C GLY A 67 -17.53 -3.46 -0.16
N ILE A 68 -17.58 -2.12 -0.32
CA ILE A 68 -16.67 -1.19 0.34
C ILE A 68 -16.85 -1.23 1.86
N PHE A 69 -18.11 -1.30 2.32
CA PHE A 69 -18.42 -1.41 3.75
C PHE A 69 -17.80 -2.68 4.35
N ARG A 70 -18.01 -3.82 3.68
CA ARG A 70 -17.43 -5.08 4.11
C ARG A 70 -15.90 -5.02 4.11
N ASP A 71 -15.29 -4.52 3.05
CA ASP A 71 -13.83 -4.47 2.94
C ASP A 71 -13.22 -3.53 4.01
N LEU A 72 -13.90 -2.43 4.38
CA LEU A 72 -13.49 -1.58 5.50
C LEU A 72 -13.65 -2.27 6.85
N ASP A 73 -14.86 -2.75 7.17
CA ASP A 73 -15.22 -3.21 8.53
C ASP A 73 -14.71 -4.61 8.85
N GLU A 74 -14.66 -5.50 7.86
CA GLU A 74 -14.30 -6.90 8.07
C GLU A 74 -12.84 -7.21 7.71
N ILE A 75 -12.18 -6.33 6.93
CA ILE A 75 -10.82 -6.57 6.43
C ILE A 75 -9.85 -5.48 6.87
N LEU A 76 -9.99 -4.25 6.36
CA LEU A 76 -8.97 -3.22 6.49
C LEU A 76 -8.84 -2.68 7.93
N ILE A 77 -9.95 -2.49 8.64
CA ILE A 77 -9.94 -2.06 10.04
C ILE A 77 -9.43 -3.18 10.95
N PRO A 78 -9.94 -4.42 10.89
CA PRO A 78 -9.42 -5.53 11.72
C PRO A 78 -7.94 -5.86 11.47
N LEU A 79 -7.43 -5.65 10.25
CA LEU A 79 -6.01 -5.79 9.94
C LEU A 79 -5.15 -4.60 10.40
N GLY A 80 -5.75 -3.54 10.92
CA GLY A 80 -5.06 -2.33 11.34
C GLY A 80 -4.44 -1.53 10.18
N ILE A 81 -4.99 -1.67 8.98
CA ILE A 81 -4.56 -0.91 7.78
C ILE A 81 -5.23 0.45 7.75
N VAL A 82 -6.51 0.49 8.16
CA VAL A 82 -7.34 1.68 8.27
C VAL A 82 -7.84 1.80 9.71
N GLU A 83 -7.95 3.01 10.20
CA GLU A 83 -8.59 3.28 11.50
C GLU A 83 -9.51 4.51 11.44
N GLU A 84 -10.43 4.59 12.40
CA GLU A 84 -11.31 5.75 12.56
C GLU A 84 -10.48 6.92 13.13
N GLU A 85 -10.37 8.01 12.38
CA GLU A 85 -9.66 9.22 12.79
C GLU A 85 -10.51 10.10 13.70
N GLY A 86 -11.83 10.06 13.53
CA GLY A 86 -12.78 10.85 14.29
C GLY A 86 -14.17 10.83 13.67
N ARG A 87 -15.05 11.74 14.14
CA ARG A 87 -16.43 11.81 13.72
C ARG A 87 -16.86 13.22 13.33
N LEU A 88 -17.52 13.33 12.19
CA LEU A 88 -18.11 14.56 11.72
C LEU A 88 -19.50 14.77 12.34
N PRO A 89 -19.86 16.00 12.74
CA PRO A 89 -21.20 16.27 13.26
C PRO A 89 -22.27 16.05 12.19
N LEU A 90 -23.41 15.51 12.57
CA LEU A 90 -24.58 15.39 11.70
C LEU A 90 -25.21 16.76 11.50
N LYS A 91 -25.39 17.16 10.25
CA LYS A 91 -25.77 18.56 9.91
C LYS A 91 -27.22 18.94 10.21
N ARG A 92 -28.18 18.01 10.50
CA ARG A 92 -29.62 18.34 10.65
C ARG A 92 -30.38 17.40 11.59
N GLY A 93 -31.32 18.01 12.36
CA GLY A 93 -32.42 17.37 13.10
C GLY A 93 -32.14 17.12 14.60
N PRO A 94 -33.18 16.93 15.42
CA PRO A 94 -33.07 16.70 16.88
C PRO A 94 -32.24 15.44 17.22
N LYS A 95 -32.21 14.43 16.33
CA LYS A 95 -31.39 13.23 16.47
C LYS A 95 -29.89 13.51 16.30
N ALA A 96 -29.49 14.61 15.67
CA ALA A 96 -28.10 14.98 15.48
C ALA A 96 -27.35 15.22 16.79
N LEU A 97 -28.04 15.60 17.85
CA LEU A 97 -27.47 15.80 19.19
C LEU A 97 -27.34 14.48 19.99
N GLN A 98 -27.98 13.41 19.54
CA GLN A 98 -28.01 12.11 20.23
C GLN A 98 -27.16 11.03 19.52
N GLN A 99 -26.71 11.26 18.30
CA GLN A 99 -25.92 10.30 17.54
C GLN A 99 -24.43 10.68 17.55
N ASN A 100 -23.57 9.66 17.65
CA ASN A 100 -22.11 9.79 17.70
C ASN A 100 -21.43 10.35 16.42
N GLY A 101 -22.18 11.05 15.55
CA GLY A 101 -21.65 11.62 14.31
C GLY A 101 -21.29 10.56 13.25
N MET A 102 -20.78 11.02 12.11
CA MET A 102 -20.39 10.17 10.98
C MET A 102 -18.89 9.88 11.03
N PRO A 103 -18.44 8.62 11.14
CA PRO A 103 -17.03 8.29 11.22
C PRO A 103 -16.31 8.62 9.90
N PHE A 104 -15.07 9.09 10.02
CA PHE A 104 -14.14 9.25 8.92
C PHE A 104 -12.83 8.55 9.26
N TYR A 105 -12.12 8.11 8.23
CA TYR A 105 -11.04 7.14 8.34
C TYR A 105 -9.73 7.66 7.79
N HIS A 106 -8.62 7.10 8.26
CA HIS A 106 -7.31 7.34 7.68
C HIS A 106 -6.48 6.05 7.60
N LEU A 107 -5.39 6.09 6.85
CA LEU A 107 -4.43 5.01 6.81
C LEU A 107 -3.54 5.07 8.07
N THR A 108 -3.42 3.95 8.76
CA THR A 108 -2.41 3.78 9.80
C THR A 108 -1.00 3.75 9.18
N LYS A 109 0.04 3.69 10.00
CA LYS A 109 1.41 3.43 9.51
C LYS A 109 1.48 2.15 8.66
N LYS A 110 0.83 1.08 9.11
CA LYS A 110 0.70 -0.18 8.37
C LYS A 110 0.02 0.04 7.02
N GLY A 111 -1.09 0.80 7.00
CA GLY A 111 -1.79 1.17 5.78
C GLY A 111 -0.96 2.02 4.82
N MET A 112 -0.15 2.94 5.35
CA MET A 112 0.78 3.72 4.52
C MET A 112 1.86 2.84 3.87
N ILE A 113 2.40 1.84 4.57
CA ILE A 113 3.34 0.87 3.97
C ILE A 113 2.65 0.06 2.87
N VAL A 114 1.40 -0.37 3.09
CA VAL A 114 0.59 -1.03 2.05
C VAL A 114 0.36 -0.11 0.84
N ALA A 115 0.12 1.18 1.05
CA ALA A 115 -0.03 2.15 -0.03
C ALA A 115 1.25 2.28 -0.89
N LEU A 116 2.45 2.17 -0.27
CA LEU A 116 3.72 2.17 -1.02
C LEU A 116 3.86 0.98 -1.96
N ALA A 117 3.19 -0.13 -1.68
CA ALA A 117 3.18 -1.35 -2.49
C ALA A 117 2.20 -1.31 -3.68
N ILE A 118 1.34 -0.30 -3.76
CA ILE A 118 0.33 -0.16 -4.81
C ILE A 118 0.86 0.79 -5.90
N ASP A 119 1.11 0.24 -7.07
CA ASP A 119 1.71 0.94 -8.21
C ASP A 119 0.89 2.14 -8.73
N SER A 120 -0.44 2.06 -8.66
CA SER A 120 -1.35 3.12 -9.11
C SER A 120 -1.35 4.38 -8.23
N ILE A 121 -0.70 4.36 -7.05
CA ILE A 121 -0.62 5.53 -6.16
C ILE A 121 0.54 6.44 -6.60
N SER A 122 0.23 7.63 -7.12
CA SER A 122 1.21 8.60 -7.62
C SER A 122 2.05 9.24 -6.50
N GLU A 123 1.45 9.48 -5.33
CA GLU A 123 2.03 10.21 -4.20
C GLU A 123 2.93 9.35 -3.29
N ARG A 124 3.34 8.14 -3.73
CA ARG A 124 4.15 7.20 -2.91
C ARG A 124 5.40 7.83 -2.31
N LYS A 125 6.11 8.70 -3.06
CA LYS A 125 7.30 9.40 -2.52
C LYS A 125 6.97 10.31 -1.33
N LYS A 126 5.83 11.00 -1.39
CA LYS A 126 5.35 11.85 -0.30
C LYS A 126 4.95 11.03 0.92
N ILE A 127 4.25 9.91 0.70
CA ILE A 127 3.87 8.96 1.76
C ILE A 127 5.14 8.44 2.46
N LEU A 128 6.14 7.97 1.70
CA LEU A 128 7.40 7.47 2.26
C LEU A 128 8.10 8.53 3.12
N LYS A 129 8.22 9.76 2.62
CA LYS A 129 8.81 10.87 3.38
C LYS A 129 8.04 11.15 4.68
N GLY A 130 6.71 11.06 4.64
CA GLY A 130 5.87 11.19 5.84
C GLY A 130 6.17 10.10 6.86
N ILE A 131 6.33 8.85 6.44
CA ILE A 131 6.66 7.73 7.33
C ILE A 131 8.05 7.91 7.95
N VAL A 132 9.06 8.27 7.15
CA VAL A 132 10.44 8.49 7.62
C VAL A 132 10.49 9.50 8.77
N ASN A 133 9.74 10.60 8.66
CA ASN A 133 9.71 11.65 9.68
C ASN A 133 9.09 11.20 11.02
N HIS A 134 8.31 10.13 11.04
CA HIS A 134 7.62 9.59 12.21
C HIS A 134 8.03 8.15 12.53
N ALA A 135 9.13 7.66 11.93
CA ALA A 135 9.64 6.31 12.18
C ALA A 135 10.23 6.20 13.60
N ASN A 136 9.97 5.05 14.24
CA ASN A 136 10.61 4.69 15.49
C ASN A 136 12.08 4.32 15.24
N ASP A 137 12.91 4.34 16.28
CA ASP A 137 14.35 4.07 16.18
C ASP A 137 14.67 2.73 15.49
N ASP A 138 13.90 1.69 15.79
CA ASP A 138 14.07 0.33 15.21
C ASP A 138 13.79 0.29 13.69
N GLU A 139 12.95 1.16 13.17
CA GLU A 139 12.54 1.19 11.77
C GLU A 139 13.26 2.28 10.97
N LYS A 140 13.80 3.27 11.66
CA LYS A 140 14.39 4.47 11.06
C LYS A 140 15.46 4.15 10.03
N GLN A 141 16.38 3.25 10.37
CA GLN A 141 17.44 2.82 9.47
C GLN A 141 16.87 2.22 8.17
N ALA A 142 15.87 1.34 8.28
CA ALA A 142 15.26 0.69 7.12
C ALA A 142 14.57 1.72 6.20
N PHE A 143 13.79 2.64 6.77
CA PHE A 143 13.11 3.67 5.99
C PHE A 143 14.06 4.69 5.37
N GLU A 144 15.14 5.09 6.04
CA GLU A 144 16.16 5.98 5.48
C GLU A 144 16.88 5.33 4.28
N ILE A 145 17.18 4.03 4.37
CA ILE A 145 17.75 3.28 3.24
C ILE A 145 16.74 3.23 2.09
N MET A 146 15.47 2.95 2.38
CA MET A 146 14.43 2.92 1.35
C MET A 146 14.21 4.28 0.69
N GLU A 147 14.27 5.38 1.43
CA GLU A 147 14.19 6.72 0.85
C GLU A 147 15.33 6.98 -0.14
N LYS A 148 16.56 6.59 0.21
CA LYS A 148 17.73 6.68 -0.69
C LYS A 148 17.54 5.82 -1.94
N LEU A 149 17.08 4.57 -1.78
CA LEU A 149 16.82 3.66 -2.91
C LEU A 149 15.72 4.21 -3.83
N VAL A 150 14.62 4.71 -3.29
CA VAL A 150 13.53 5.33 -4.08
C VAL A 150 14.00 6.60 -4.80
N LYS A 151 14.97 7.32 -4.25
CA LYS A 151 15.55 8.50 -4.90
C LYS A 151 16.39 8.15 -6.13
N ILE A 152 17.19 7.09 -6.05
CA ILE A 152 18.11 6.69 -7.13
C ILE A 152 17.49 5.72 -8.14
N ALA A 153 16.61 4.82 -7.68
CA ALA A 153 15.95 3.78 -8.46
C ALA A 153 14.50 3.59 -7.98
N PRO A 154 13.55 4.49 -8.37
CA PRO A 154 12.20 4.49 -7.83
C PRO A 154 11.44 3.17 -8.00
N HIS A 155 11.51 2.57 -9.19
CA HIS A 155 10.83 1.31 -9.48
C HIS A 155 11.37 0.17 -8.60
N PHE A 156 12.69 0.09 -8.46
CA PHE A 156 13.31 -0.88 -7.57
C PHE A 156 12.93 -0.65 -6.11
N GLY A 157 13.05 0.60 -5.62
CA GLY A 157 12.69 0.92 -4.23
C GLY A 157 11.24 0.57 -3.90
N PHE A 158 10.28 0.89 -4.79
CA PHE A 158 8.89 0.53 -4.56
C PHE A 158 8.61 -0.97 -4.73
N SER A 159 9.35 -1.70 -5.57
CA SER A 159 9.22 -3.15 -5.67
C SER A 159 9.61 -3.89 -4.38
N VAL A 160 10.48 -3.31 -3.55
CA VAL A 160 10.80 -3.86 -2.22
C VAL A 160 9.56 -3.80 -1.32
N PHE A 161 8.83 -2.68 -1.29
CA PHE A 161 7.57 -2.59 -0.54
C PHE A 161 6.51 -3.56 -1.07
N GLU A 162 6.41 -3.71 -2.40
CA GLU A 162 5.48 -4.66 -3.02
C GLU A 162 5.78 -6.09 -2.58
N ARG A 163 7.04 -6.54 -2.66
CA ARG A 163 7.46 -7.87 -2.20
C ARG A 163 7.20 -8.07 -0.71
N TYR A 164 7.50 -7.07 0.10
CA TYR A 164 7.28 -7.11 1.54
C TYR A 164 5.80 -7.29 1.89
N VAL A 165 4.93 -6.46 1.33
CA VAL A 165 3.48 -6.57 1.58
C VAL A 165 2.90 -7.86 0.97
N LYS A 166 3.43 -8.32 -0.17
CA LYS A 166 3.04 -9.61 -0.77
C LYS A 166 3.40 -10.79 0.14
N ALA A 167 4.59 -10.77 0.75
CA ALA A 167 5.00 -11.78 1.72
C ALA A 167 4.04 -11.83 2.92
N TYR A 168 3.55 -10.68 3.41
CA TYR A 168 2.50 -10.64 4.42
C TYR A 168 1.18 -11.23 3.91
N CYS A 169 0.72 -10.88 2.71
CA CYS A 169 -0.49 -11.45 2.12
C CYS A 169 -0.39 -12.97 1.97
N GLU A 170 0.81 -13.51 1.75
CA GLU A 170 1.10 -14.95 1.63
C GLU A 170 1.34 -15.65 2.98
N ASN A 171 1.17 -14.96 4.11
CA ASN A 171 1.45 -15.44 5.48
C ASN A 171 2.92 -15.86 5.71
N LYS A 172 3.88 -15.27 4.98
CA LYS A 172 5.32 -15.43 5.21
C LYS A 172 5.84 -14.47 6.29
N LEU A 173 5.08 -13.41 6.56
CA LEU A 173 5.31 -12.45 7.64
C LEU A 173 4.06 -12.40 8.53
N ASP A 174 4.29 -12.30 9.83
CA ASP A 174 3.20 -12.21 10.81
C ASP A 174 2.54 -10.83 10.80
N ASP A 175 3.31 -9.77 10.59
CA ASP A 175 2.83 -8.40 10.47
C ASP A 175 3.71 -7.56 9.51
N ILE A 176 3.15 -6.44 9.05
CA ILE A 176 3.85 -5.44 8.23
C ILE A 176 4.67 -4.48 9.11
N VAL A 177 4.28 -4.27 10.34
CA VAL A 177 5.01 -3.44 11.31
C VAL A 177 5.56 -4.31 12.45
N PRO A 178 6.79 -4.05 12.93
CA PRO A 178 7.71 -2.99 12.50
C PRO A 178 8.40 -3.29 11.15
N PHE A 179 8.63 -2.25 10.34
CA PHE A 179 9.37 -2.34 9.09
C PHE A 179 10.87 -2.25 9.36
N THR A 180 11.51 -3.38 9.60
CA THR A 180 12.94 -3.47 9.92
C THR A 180 13.72 -4.16 8.81
N VAL A 181 15.04 -3.96 8.78
CA VAL A 181 15.93 -4.65 7.83
C VAL A 181 15.78 -6.17 7.93
N GLU A 182 15.64 -6.70 9.15
CA GLU A 182 15.45 -8.14 9.38
C GLU A 182 14.14 -8.64 8.75
N ASN A 183 13.02 -7.93 8.97
CA ASN A 183 11.74 -8.32 8.40
C ASN A 183 11.70 -8.18 6.87
N VAL A 184 12.36 -7.15 6.33
CA VAL A 184 12.52 -6.99 4.87
C VAL A 184 13.33 -8.15 4.30
N SER A 185 14.39 -8.60 4.97
CA SER A 185 15.20 -9.73 4.50
C SER A 185 14.42 -11.05 4.45
N LYS A 186 13.45 -11.26 5.37
CA LYS A 186 12.55 -12.44 5.33
C LYS A 186 11.63 -12.45 4.10
N SER A 187 11.38 -11.29 3.50
CA SER A 187 10.58 -11.16 2.28
C SER A 187 11.41 -11.25 0.99
N ALA A 188 12.74 -11.35 1.10
CA ALA A 188 13.64 -11.44 -0.04
C ALA A 188 13.41 -12.75 -0.82
N ASP A 189 13.44 -12.63 -2.14
CA ASP A 189 13.37 -13.74 -3.10
C ASP A 189 14.67 -13.82 -3.92
N ASN A 190 14.74 -14.80 -4.82
CA ASN A 190 15.89 -14.96 -5.71
C ASN A 190 16.17 -13.70 -6.56
N SER A 191 15.16 -12.89 -6.85
CA SER A 191 15.35 -11.66 -7.62
C SER A 191 16.14 -10.61 -6.83
N ALA A 192 15.99 -10.56 -5.51
CA ALA A 192 16.81 -9.68 -4.66
C ALA A 192 18.28 -10.08 -4.65
N GLN A 193 18.58 -11.39 -4.65
CA GLN A 193 19.94 -11.91 -4.73
C GLN A 193 20.60 -11.57 -6.07
N LEU A 194 19.91 -11.76 -7.18
CA LEU A 194 20.39 -11.39 -8.50
C LEU A 194 20.67 -9.89 -8.64
N GLN A 195 19.80 -9.06 -8.07
CA GLN A 195 20.00 -7.61 -8.06
C GLN A 195 21.20 -7.19 -7.21
N MET A 196 21.43 -7.84 -6.07
CA MET A 196 22.60 -7.59 -5.24
C MET A 196 23.88 -7.99 -5.97
N GLU A 197 23.92 -9.18 -6.57
CA GLU A 197 25.06 -9.66 -7.37
C GLU A 197 25.38 -8.69 -8.52
N LEU A 198 24.34 -8.23 -9.24
CA LEU A 198 24.50 -7.25 -10.31
C LEU A 198 25.10 -5.94 -9.80
N LEU A 199 24.58 -5.39 -8.70
CA LEU A 199 25.06 -4.13 -8.12
C LEU A 199 26.50 -4.25 -7.61
N GLU A 200 26.83 -5.35 -6.94
CA GLU A 200 28.19 -5.61 -6.48
C GLU A 200 29.16 -5.78 -7.65
N GLY A 201 28.76 -6.56 -8.66
CA GLY A 201 29.55 -6.74 -9.88
C GLY A 201 29.76 -5.42 -10.60
N PHE A 202 28.68 -4.65 -10.83
CA PHE A 202 28.75 -3.35 -11.49
C PHE A 202 29.61 -2.33 -10.74
N SER A 203 29.60 -2.35 -9.40
CA SER A 203 30.44 -1.46 -8.59
C SER A 203 31.96 -1.70 -8.78
N LYS A 204 32.33 -2.94 -9.12
CA LYS A 204 33.73 -3.36 -9.32
C LYS A 204 34.25 -3.07 -10.74
N LEU A 205 33.38 -2.75 -11.71
CA LEU A 205 33.76 -2.45 -13.08
C LEU A 205 34.51 -1.11 -13.18
N SER A 206 35.39 -1.01 -14.19
CA SER A 206 35.99 0.27 -14.59
C SER A 206 34.90 1.22 -15.13
N LYS A 207 35.20 2.53 -15.20
CA LYS A 207 34.23 3.51 -15.76
C LYS A 207 33.84 3.14 -17.19
N SER A 208 34.83 2.77 -18.03
CA SER A 208 34.58 2.38 -19.43
C SER A 208 33.66 1.17 -19.53
N ASP A 209 33.88 0.14 -18.70
CA ASP A 209 33.07 -1.08 -18.73
C ASP A 209 31.64 -0.81 -18.21
N ARG A 210 31.49 0.07 -17.22
CA ARG A 210 30.15 0.51 -16.75
C ARG A 210 29.38 1.20 -17.85
N ASP A 211 30.03 2.13 -18.60
CA ASP A 211 29.37 2.86 -19.68
C ASP A 211 28.95 1.88 -20.80
N GLN A 212 29.79 0.92 -21.16
CA GLN A 212 29.44 -0.13 -22.13
C GLN A 212 28.29 -1.03 -21.65
N THR A 213 28.30 -1.41 -20.38
CA THR A 213 27.24 -2.22 -19.79
C THR A 213 25.92 -1.47 -19.80
N ILE A 214 25.91 -0.17 -19.44
CA ILE A 214 24.71 0.68 -19.49
C ILE A 214 24.19 0.78 -20.93
N ASP A 215 25.08 1.00 -21.91
CA ASP A 215 24.67 1.12 -23.31
C ASP A 215 24.12 -0.19 -23.87
N PHE A 216 24.64 -1.34 -23.41
CA PHE A 216 24.07 -2.64 -23.74
C PHE A 216 22.66 -2.79 -23.15
N LEU A 217 22.48 -2.49 -21.86
CA LEU A 217 21.17 -2.61 -21.18
C LEU A 217 20.12 -1.73 -21.84
N LYS A 218 20.47 -0.50 -22.26
CA LYS A 218 19.55 0.40 -22.98
C LYS A 218 19.11 -0.12 -24.35
N LYS A 219 19.86 -1.04 -24.94
CA LYS A 219 19.52 -1.61 -26.27
C LYS A 219 18.61 -2.82 -26.19
N ILE A 220 18.50 -3.44 -25.02
CA ILE A 220 17.68 -4.65 -24.79
C ILE A 220 16.39 -4.33 -24.06
N ASP A 221 16.17 -3.09 -23.62
CA ASP A 221 14.94 -2.58 -23.04
C ASP A 221 14.01 -2.10 -24.17
#